data_0a0ff26804dc989771a739f938a0cbb5
#
_entry.id   0a0ff26804dc989771a739f938a0cbb5
#
_cell.length_a   1.000
_cell.length_b   1.000
_cell.length_c   1.000
_cell.angle_alpha   90.00
_cell.angle_beta   90.00
_cell.angle_gamma   90.00
#
_symmetry.space_group_name_H-M   'P 1'
#
loop_
_entity.id
_entity.type
_entity.pdbx_description
1 polymer ?
#
loop_
_entity_poly.entity_id
_entity_poly.type
_entity_poly.pdbx_seq_one_letter_code
_entity_poly.pdbx_strand_id
1 'polypeptide(L)'
;TPVIRDTKAVAGIAVNYARVVDDWERYSDYMKSLDGASYNEIKYSFYWGTRLVKNAAEDFEYARKLVSSRGLNMDDYQRYSQLQQLAGRLSSIHKAFSGTLERKRRTAEQTRAVRDATQGLRSIMN
;
A
#
# COMPACT_ATOMS: atom_id res chain seq x y z
N THR A 1 -2.57 -11.45 29.46
CA THR A 1 -4.04 -11.52 29.40
C THR A 1 -4.54 -11.31 27.98
N PRO A 2 -5.73 -11.81 27.62
CA PRO A 2 -6.31 -11.57 26.31
C PRO A 2 -6.45 -10.08 25.97
N VAL A 3 -6.77 -9.24 26.92
CA VAL A 3 -6.90 -7.78 26.72
C VAL A 3 -5.55 -7.16 26.28
N ILE A 4 -4.46 -7.53 26.95
CA ILE A 4 -3.13 -7.01 26.60
C ILE A 4 -2.72 -7.50 25.21
N ARG A 5 -2.96 -8.78 24.92
CA ARG A 5 -2.66 -9.39 23.63
C ARG A 5 -3.40 -8.69 22.48
N ASP A 6 -4.71 -8.47 22.66
CA ASP A 6 -5.56 -7.83 21.65
C ASP A 6 -5.16 -6.37 21.46
N THR A 7 -4.84 -5.64 22.54
CA THR A 7 -4.38 -4.27 22.48
C THR A 7 -3.06 -4.16 21.68
N LYS A 8 -2.12 -5.07 21.92
CA LYS A 8 -0.87 -5.11 21.17
C LYS A 8 -1.11 -5.42 19.69
N ALA A 9 -2.03 -6.34 19.40
CA ALA A 9 -2.38 -6.69 18.03
C ALA A 9 -2.98 -5.49 17.29
N VAL A 10 -3.87 -4.73 17.93
CA VAL A 10 -4.46 -3.51 17.33
C VAL A 10 -3.40 -2.42 17.16
N ALA A 11 -2.47 -2.27 18.10
CA ALA A 11 -1.37 -1.32 17.96
C ALA A 11 -0.52 -1.66 16.73
N GLY A 12 -0.22 -2.95 16.51
CA GLY A 12 0.49 -3.41 15.32
C GLY A 12 -0.29 -3.13 14.02
N ILE A 13 -1.60 -3.34 14.04
CA ILE A 13 -2.48 -3.02 12.91
C ILE A 13 -2.47 -1.51 12.63
N ALA A 14 -2.51 -0.68 13.67
CA ALA A 14 -2.44 0.78 13.51
C ALA A 14 -1.13 1.22 12.85
N VAL A 15 -0.01 0.62 13.24
CA VAL A 15 1.30 0.89 12.63
C VAL A 15 1.28 0.51 11.15
N ASN A 16 0.75 -0.66 10.82
CA ASN A 16 0.65 -1.11 9.43
C ASN A 16 -0.29 -0.23 8.61
N TYR A 17 -1.39 0.22 9.20
CA TYR A 17 -2.30 1.15 8.54
C TYR A 17 -1.61 2.48 8.23
N ALA A 18 -0.85 3.02 9.20
CA ALA A 18 -0.08 4.25 8.98
C ALA A 18 0.94 4.08 7.84
N ARG A 19 1.57 2.91 7.73
CA ARG A 19 2.46 2.59 6.61
C ARG A 19 1.73 2.59 5.27
N VAL A 20 0.52 2.04 5.23
CA VAL A 20 -0.30 2.03 4.00
C VAL A 20 -0.64 3.45 3.58
N VAL A 21 -1.01 4.33 4.51
CA VAL A 21 -1.29 5.74 4.22
C VAL A 21 -0.04 6.44 3.68
N ASP A 22 1.12 6.20 4.29
CA ASP A 22 2.39 6.76 3.82
C ASP A 22 2.74 6.24 2.42
N ASP A 23 2.55 4.94 2.17
CA ASP A 23 2.74 4.33 0.85
C ASP A 23 1.86 4.98 -0.20
N TRP A 24 0.60 5.25 0.15
CA TRP A 24 -0.33 5.91 -0.76
C TRP A 24 0.14 7.32 -1.11
N GLU A 25 0.62 8.08 -0.12
CA GLU A 25 1.15 9.42 -0.36
C GLU A 25 2.35 9.38 -1.32
N ARG A 26 3.30 8.48 -1.08
CA ARG A 26 4.48 8.30 -1.94
C ARG A 26 4.08 7.86 -3.34
N TYR A 27 3.18 6.91 -3.44
CA TYR A 27 2.67 6.41 -4.72
C TYR A 27 1.97 7.52 -5.50
N SER A 28 1.10 8.27 -4.84
CA SER A 28 0.36 9.39 -5.43
C SER A 28 1.32 10.48 -5.94
N ASP A 29 2.30 10.87 -5.13
CA ASP A 29 3.29 11.88 -5.51
C ASP A 29 4.13 11.41 -6.71
N TYR A 30 4.54 10.15 -6.71
CA TYR A 30 5.29 9.57 -7.82
C TYR A 30 4.46 9.60 -9.11
N MET A 31 3.20 9.19 -9.06
CA MET A 31 2.32 9.20 -10.23
C MET A 31 2.09 10.59 -10.77
N LYS A 32 1.96 11.60 -9.90
CA LYS A 32 1.82 13.00 -10.32
C LYS A 32 3.07 13.55 -10.98
N SER A 33 4.24 13.01 -10.64
CA SER A 33 5.53 13.49 -11.18
C SER A 33 5.91 12.84 -12.50
N LEU A 34 5.17 11.83 -12.98
CA LEU A 34 5.51 11.10 -14.19
C LEU A 34 5.23 11.94 -15.44
N ASP A 35 6.30 12.20 -16.19
CA ASP A 35 6.21 12.81 -17.51
C ASP A 35 5.92 11.73 -18.56
N GLY A 36 5.00 12.03 -19.47
CA GLY A 36 4.68 11.15 -20.59
C GLY A 36 3.73 10.01 -20.28
N ALA A 37 3.24 9.91 -19.05
CA ALA A 37 2.17 8.95 -18.72
C ALA A 37 0.85 9.44 -19.30
N SER A 38 0.05 8.53 -19.88
CA SER A 38 -1.26 8.87 -20.40
C SER A 38 -2.23 9.19 -19.27
N TYR A 39 -3.26 9.99 -19.57
CA TYR A 39 -4.33 10.28 -18.63
C TYR A 39 -4.97 9.00 -18.09
N ASN A 40 -5.20 8.02 -18.95
CA ASN A 40 -5.82 6.76 -18.55
C ASN A 40 -4.94 5.95 -17.61
N GLU A 41 -3.64 5.92 -17.83
CA GLU A 41 -2.68 5.25 -16.93
C GLU A 41 -2.70 5.87 -15.54
N ILE A 42 -2.65 7.20 -15.47
CA ILE A 42 -2.69 7.93 -14.20
C ILE A 42 -4.01 7.67 -13.48
N LYS A 43 -5.12 7.82 -14.19
CA LYS A 43 -6.47 7.59 -13.66
C LYS A 43 -6.61 6.18 -13.09
N TYR A 44 -6.18 5.17 -13.83
CA TYR A 44 -6.25 3.77 -13.40
C TYR A 44 -5.40 3.52 -12.17
N SER A 45 -4.19 4.08 -12.14
CA SER A 45 -3.28 3.95 -11.00
C SER A 45 -3.86 4.58 -9.74
N PHE A 46 -4.48 5.75 -9.84
CA PHE A 46 -5.15 6.38 -8.71
C PHE A 46 -6.36 5.58 -8.24
N TYR A 47 -7.13 5.04 -9.16
CA TYR A 47 -8.28 4.19 -8.82
C TYR A 47 -7.84 2.94 -8.04
N TRP A 48 -6.80 2.27 -8.51
CA TRP A 48 -6.24 1.10 -7.84
C TRP A 48 -5.75 1.44 -6.42
N GLY A 49 -4.95 2.49 -6.29
CA GLY A 49 -4.38 2.90 -5.00
C GLY A 49 -5.46 3.34 -4.02
N THR A 50 -6.44 4.11 -4.48
CA THR A 50 -7.57 4.56 -3.66
C THR A 50 -8.35 3.38 -3.09
N ARG A 51 -8.59 2.34 -3.89
CA ARG A 51 -9.27 1.14 -3.42
C ARG A 51 -8.49 0.42 -2.33
N LEU A 52 -7.16 0.31 -2.48
CA LEU A 52 -6.31 -0.33 -1.48
C LEU A 52 -6.35 0.42 -0.15
N VAL A 53 -6.25 1.75 -0.19
CA VAL A 53 -6.33 2.57 1.03
C VAL A 53 -7.69 2.46 1.69
N LYS A 54 -8.76 2.47 0.90
CA LYS A 54 -10.12 2.29 1.42
C LYS A 54 -10.28 0.95 2.12
N ASN A 55 -9.79 -0.13 1.52
CA ASN A 55 -9.83 -1.46 2.11
C ASN A 55 -9.03 -1.49 3.43
N ALA A 56 -7.86 -0.85 3.45
CA ALA A 56 -7.05 -0.76 4.65
C ALA A 56 -7.77 0.00 5.77
N ALA A 57 -8.45 1.09 5.44
CA ALA A 57 -9.22 1.88 6.40
C ALA A 57 -10.38 1.07 6.99
N GLU A 58 -11.09 0.32 6.16
CA GLU A 58 -12.17 -0.56 6.59
C GLU A 58 -11.66 -1.66 7.53
N ASP A 59 -10.52 -2.26 7.19
CA ASP A 59 -9.88 -3.29 8.02
C ASP A 59 -9.45 -2.73 9.37
N PHE A 60 -8.89 -1.53 9.39
CA PHE A 60 -8.49 -0.85 10.63
C PHE A 60 -9.72 -0.57 11.53
N GLU A 61 -10.80 -0.05 10.96
CA GLU A 61 -12.03 0.21 11.70
C GLU A 61 -12.64 -1.09 12.24
N TYR A 62 -12.60 -2.15 11.47
CA TYR A 62 -13.08 -3.45 11.93
C TYR A 62 -12.24 -3.97 13.10
N ALA A 63 -10.91 -3.81 13.04
CA ALA A 63 -10.02 -4.18 14.14
C ALA A 63 -10.37 -3.41 15.42
N ARG A 64 -10.64 -2.12 15.31
CA ARG A 64 -11.07 -1.31 16.47
C ARG A 64 -12.37 -1.82 17.07
N LYS A 65 -13.33 -2.17 16.24
CA LYS A 65 -14.61 -2.73 16.70
C LYS A 65 -14.43 -4.07 17.42
N LEU A 66 -13.54 -4.92 16.92
CA LEU A 66 -13.26 -6.22 17.53
C LEU A 66 -12.77 -6.08 18.98
N VAL A 67 -12.01 -5.03 19.25
CA VAL A 67 -11.45 -4.81 20.60
C VAL A 67 -12.38 -3.99 21.49
N SER A 68 -13.05 -2.98 20.95
CA SER A 68 -13.87 -2.06 21.73
C SER A 68 -15.24 -2.62 22.10
N SER A 69 -15.83 -3.44 21.23
CA SER A 69 -17.12 -4.06 21.51
C SER A 69 -16.94 -5.55 21.81
N ARG A 70 -16.70 -5.89 23.06
CA ARG A 70 -16.66 -7.29 23.50
C ARG A 70 -18.02 -8.01 23.35
N GLY A 71 -19.01 -7.31 22.77
CA GLY A 71 -20.33 -7.84 22.47
C GLY A 71 -20.48 -8.55 21.14
N LEU A 72 -19.43 -8.61 20.30
CA LEU A 72 -19.47 -9.49 19.15
C LEU A 72 -19.42 -10.95 19.65
N ASN A 73 -20.30 -11.78 19.11
CA ASN A 73 -20.43 -13.19 19.51
C ASN A 73 -19.20 -13.99 19.08
N MET A 74 -18.05 -13.68 19.67
CA MET A 74 -16.84 -14.45 19.40
C MET A 74 -16.01 -14.58 20.67
N ASP A 75 -15.37 -15.73 20.82
CA ASP A 75 -14.46 -15.98 21.92
C ASP A 75 -13.11 -15.26 21.70
N ASP A 76 -12.25 -15.30 22.71
CA ASP A 76 -10.95 -14.61 22.65
C ASP A 76 -10.04 -15.16 21.55
N TYR A 77 -10.11 -16.45 21.28
CA TYR A 77 -9.32 -17.07 20.23
C TYR A 77 -9.77 -16.58 18.84
N GLN A 78 -11.08 -16.56 18.61
CA GLN A 78 -11.66 -16.09 17.34
C GLN A 78 -11.30 -14.63 17.10
N ARG A 79 -11.42 -13.80 18.13
CA ARG A 79 -11.07 -12.38 18.05
C ARG A 79 -9.59 -12.20 17.67
N TYR A 80 -8.71 -12.88 18.38
CA TYR A 80 -7.28 -12.79 18.11
C TYR A 80 -6.92 -13.29 16.72
N SER A 81 -7.52 -14.40 16.28
CA SER A 81 -7.33 -14.93 14.93
C SER A 81 -7.73 -13.93 13.86
N GLN A 82 -8.86 -13.22 14.03
CA GLN A 82 -9.29 -12.20 13.10
C GLN A 82 -8.35 -10.99 13.09
N LEU A 83 -7.84 -10.57 14.26
CA LEU A 83 -6.85 -9.51 14.33
C LEU A 83 -5.58 -9.88 13.57
N GLN A 84 -5.13 -11.13 13.68
CA GLN A 84 -3.97 -11.62 12.94
C GLN A 84 -4.22 -11.61 11.42
N GLN A 85 -5.40 -11.99 10.98
CA GLN A 85 -5.77 -11.95 9.57
C GLN A 85 -5.77 -10.51 9.04
N LEU A 86 -6.31 -9.56 9.80
CA LEU A 86 -6.32 -8.14 9.43
C LEU A 86 -4.89 -7.59 9.34
N ALA A 87 -4.03 -7.94 10.28
CA ALA A 87 -2.62 -7.56 10.23
C ALA A 87 -1.94 -8.08 8.96
N GLY A 88 -2.22 -9.34 8.59
CA GLY A 88 -1.70 -9.94 7.36
C GLY A 88 -2.19 -9.23 6.10
N ARG A 89 -3.48 -8.85 6.06
CA ARG A 89 -4.06 -8.11 4.93
C ARG A 89 -3.42 -6.74 4.76
N LEU A 90 -3.23 -6.00 5.86
CA LEU A 90 -2.58 -4.69 5.82
C LEU A 90 -1.12 -4.80 5.38
N SER A 91 -0.41 -5.81 5.85
CA SER A 91 0.95 -6.10 5.39
C SER A 91 0.99 -6.39 3.89
N SER A 92 0.02 -7.14 3.38
CA SER A 92 -0.10 -7.44 1.95
C SER A 92 -0.36 -6.18 1.12
N ILE A 93 -1.21 -5.27 1.61
CA ILE A 93 -1.47 -3.99 0.94
C ILE A 93 -0.20 -3.14 0.89
N HIS A 94 0.54 -3.06 2.00
CA HIS A 94 1.83 -2.37 2.04
C HIS A 94 2.80 -2.94 0.99
N LYS A 95 2.93 -4.25 0.91
CA LYS A 95 3.79 -4.92 -0.07
C LYS A 95 3.34 -4.66 -1.51
N ALA A 96 2.02 -4.59 -1.74
CA ALA A 96 1.48 -4.29 -3.07
C ALA A 96 1.87 -2.88 -3.51
N PHE A 97 1.75 -1.88 -2.64
CA PHE A 97 2.19 -0.51 -2.93
C PHE A 97 3.70 -0.46 -3.17
N SER A 98 4.49 -0.98 -2.24
CA SER A 98 5.95 -0.94 -2.31
C SER A 98 6.48 -1.65 -3.55
N GLY A 99 5.93 -2.83 -3.86
CA GLY A 99 6.33 -3.60 -5.02
C GLY A 99 5.96 -2.92 -6.34
N THR A 100 4.78 -2.32 -6.41
CA THR A 100 4.33 -1.58 -7.60
C THR A 100 5.18 -0.33 -7.82
N LEU A 101 5.46 0.43 -6.77
CA LEU A 101 6.30 1.62 -6.83
C LEU A 101 7.71 1.28 -7.30
N GLU A 102 8.28 0.20 -6.75
CA GLU A 102 9.61 -0.28 -7.14
C GLU A 102 9.66 -0.66 -8.63
N ARG A 103 8.67 -1.40 -9.11
CA ARG A 103 8.59 -1.79 -10.52
C ARG A 103 8.46 -0.57 -11.45
N LYS A 104 7.64 0.40 -11.07
CA LYS A 104 7.45 1.63 -11.85
C LYS A 104 8.74 2.45 -11.92
N ARG A 105 9.45 2.58 -10.81
CA ARG A 105 10.73 3.29 -10.76
C ARG A 105 11.77 2.59 -11.64
N ARG A 106 11.84 1.27 -11.54
CA ARG A 106 12.77 0.46 -12.33
C ARG A 106 12.50 0.61 -13.82
N THR A 107 11.25 0.55 -14.24
CA THR A 107 10.85 0.73 -15.64
C THR A 107 11.20 2.13 -16.13
N ALA A 108 10.97 3.16 -15.32
CA ALA A 108 11.30 4.55 -15.66
C ALA A 108 12.82 4.73 -15.85
N GLU A 109 13.63 4.13 -14.98
CA GLU A 109 15.09 4.16 -15.08
C GLU A 109 15.59 3.47 -16.35
N GLN A 110 15.04 2.30 -16.68
CA GLN A 110 15.37 1.57 -17.91
C GLN A 110 15.02 2.38 -19.15
N THR A 111 13.84 2.98 -19.18
CA THR A 111 13.41 3.83 -20.29
C THR A 111 14.34 5.03 -20.48
N ARG A 112 14.73 5.66 -19.37
CA ARG A 112 15.68 6.78 -19.40
C ARG A 112 17.04 6.34 -19.93
N ALA A 113 17.56 5.21 -19.47
CA ALA A 113 18.84 4.68 -19.91
C ALA A 113 18.84 4.39 -21.42
N VAL A 114 17.77 3.80 -21.94
CA VAL A 114 17.61 3.53 -23.38
C VAL A 114 17.55 4.85 -24.16
N ARG A 115 16.81 5.84 -23.67
CA ARG A 115 16.71 7.16 -24.31
C ARG A 115 18.09 7.85 -24.39
N ASP A 116 18.83 7.85 -23.28
CA ASP A 116 20.15 8.48 -23.20
C ASP A 116 21.15 7.79 -24.15
N ALA A 117 21.13 6.46 -24.20
CA ALA A 117 21.96 5.69 -25.11
C ALA A 117 21.62 5.99 -26.58
N THR A 118 20.32 6.09 -26.92
CA THR A 118 19.86 6.43 -28.27
C THR A 118 20.31 7.83 -28.68
N GLN A 119 20.19 8.81 -27.78
CA GLN A 119 20.66 10.19 -28.04
C GLN A 119 22.16 10.23 -28.22
N GLY A 120 22.93 9.48 -27.44
CA GLY A 120 24.37 9.36 -27.59
C GLY A 120 24.74 8.80 -28.96
N LEU A 121 24.08 7.77 -29.42
CA LEU A 121 24.29 7.19 -30.76
C LEU A 121 23.97 8.19 -31.87
N ARG A 122 22.88 8.93 -31.76
CA ARG A 122 22.53 9.98 -32.73
C ARG A 122 23.58 11.06 -32.82
N SER A 123 24.13 11.48 -31.67
CA SER A 123 25.20 12.49 -31.64
C SER A 123 26.46 12.01 -32.35
N ILE A 124 26.81 10.72 -32.26
CA ILE A 124 27.96 10.13 -32.93
C ILE A 124 27.73 10.03 -34.45
N MET A 125 26.49 9.68 -34.84
CA MET A 125 26.16 9.45 -36.26
C MET A 125 25.94 10.73 -37.07
N ASN A 126 25.71 11.83 -36.40
CA ASN A 126 25.55 13.15 -37.01
C ASN A 126 26.88 13.90 -37.02
#